data_3fee8ff12d9955bc95c7aa08fa3c24fa
#
_entry.id   3fee8ff12d9955bc95c7aa08fa3c24fa
#
_cell.length_a   1.000
_cell.length_b   1.000
_cell.length_c   1.000
_cell.angle_alpha   90.00
_cell.angle_beta   90.00
_cell.angle_gamma   90.00
#
_symmetry.space_group_name_H-M   'P 1'
#
loop_
_entity.id
_entity.type
_entity.pdbx_description
1 polymer ?
#
loop_
_entity_poly.entity_id
_entity_poly.type
_entity_poly.pdbx_seq_one_letter_code
_entity_poly.pdbx_strand_id
1 'polypeptide(L)'
;MQCICVRMALAFVAAGMLCITPVTATTPVQKDSPVINNLFAQTKPQCIGRYVIDVPESFNNQLHDMIFIDDFKIESKHLYPPAFKQRMQLREQALRDATNKPGNRPENAPFLKEVILLSDGKGAIFDHNESGAPDIYRQLEAHVYSGMIAFVITTDIRDFSDKKHREKKNQISSQRVY
;
A
#
# COMPACT_ATOMS: atom_id res chain seq x y z
N MET A 1 61.55 -1.80 -0.87
CA MET A 1 62.29 -1.19 -2.00
C MET A 1 61.44 -0.11 -2.58
N GLN A 2 61.74 1.11 -2.19
CA GLN A 2 62.02 2.35 -2.94
C GLN A 2 60.86 2.80 -3.79
N CYS A 3 60.10 3.79 -3.36
CA CYS A 3 60.29 5.27 -3.49
C CYS A 3 60.69 5.75 -4.88
N ILE A 4 59.81 6.42 -5.59
CA ILE A 4 60.17 7.58 -6.42
C ILE A 4 59.04 8.62 -6.29
N CYS A 5 59.37 9.75 -5.66
CA CYS A 5 58.72 11.03 -5.73
C CYS A 5 58.98 11.70 -7.10
N VAL A 6 57.96 12.25 -7.73
CA VAL A 6 58.19 13.37 -8.68
C VAL A 6 57.19 14.48 -8.31
N ARG A 7 57.79 15.56 -7.82
CA ARG A 7 57.19 16.90 -7.67
C ARG A 7 57.09 17.53 -9.06
N MET A 8 55.93 18.06 -9.40
CA MET A 8 55.86 19.23 -10.27
C MET A 8 54.75 20.16 -9.83
N ALA A 9 55.18 21.27 -9.35
CA ALA A 9 54.35 22.45 -9.05
C ALA A 9 54.03 23.18 -10.36
N LEU A 10 52.77 23.56 -10.52
CA LEU A 10 52.44 24.72 -11.35
C LEU A 10 51.15 25.36 -10.83
N ALA A 11 51.30 26.55 -10.32
CA ALA A 11 50.27 27.46 -9.87
C ALA A 11 49.42 27.95 -11.05
N PHE A 12 48.09 27.89 -10.95
CA PHE A 12 47.18 28.82 -11.62
C PHE A 12 46.12 29.27 -10.63
N VAL A 13 46.29 30.51 -10.21
CA VAL A 13 45.31 31.32 -9.54
C VAL A 13 44.26 31.73 -10.58
N ALA A 14 43.04 31.24 -10.45
CA ALA A 14 41.87 31.85 -11.08
C ALA A 14 40.78 31.96 -9.97
N ALA A 15 40.62 33.16 -9.49
CA ALA A 15 39.55 33.55 -8.58
C ALA A 15 38.20 33.49 -9.33
N GLY A 16 37.48 32.40 -9.14
CA GLY A 16 36.08 32.25 -9.52
C GLY A 16 35.23 32.34 -8.26
N MET A 17 34.73 33.54 -7.99
CA MET A 17 33.81 33.81 -6.90
C MET A 17 32.44 33.24 -7.28
N LEU A 18 32.19 31.95 -7.00
CA LEU A 18 30.86 31.34 -7.09
C LEU A 18 30.05 31.81 -5.91
N CYS A 19 29.17 32.78 -6.12
CA CYS A 19 28.07 33.09 -5.21
C CYS A 19 27.16 31.90 -5.12
N ILE A 20 27.35 31.05 -4.10
CA ILE A 20 26.40 30.05 -3.71
C ILE A 20 25.29 30.79 -2.96
N THR A 21 24.24 31.17 -3.67
CA THR A 21 22.99 31.59 -3.04
C THR A 21 22.37 30.37 -2.38
N PRO A 22 22.12 30.38 -1.06
CA PRO A 22 21.36 29.32 -0.43
C PRO A 22 19.95 29.36 -1.02
N VAL A 23 19.58 28.33 -1.78
CA VAL A 23 18.18 28.10 -2.15
C VAL A 23 17.48 27.66 -0.86
N THR A 24 16.92 28.60 -0.15
CA THR A 24 15.94 28.33 0.90
C THR A 24 14.69 27.78 0.19
N ALA A 25 14.52 26.48 0.24
CA ALA A 25 13.26 25.84 -0.12
C ALA A 25 12.22 26.32 0.92
N THR A 26 11.53 27.40 0.62
CA THR A 26 10.31 27.80 1.32
C THR A 26 9.25 26.76 0.95
N THR A 27 9.09 25.74 1.79
CA THR A 27 7.86 24.90 1.79
C THR A 27 6.67 25.86 1.93
N PRO A 28 5.67 25.80 1.04
CA PRO A 28 4.47 26.58 1.22
C PRO A 28 3.86 26.16 2.56
N VAL A 29 3.86 27.09 3.52
CA VAL A 29 3.12 26.91 4.78
C VAL A 29 1.65 26.90 4.38
N GLN A 30 1.13 25.70 4.19
CA GLN A 30 -0.29 25.50 4.04
C GLN A 30 -0.93 26.02 5.32
N LYS A 31 -1.85 26.98 5.19
CA LYS A 31 -2.56 27.61 6.28
C LYS A 31 -3.40 26.53 6.96
N ASP A 32 -2.82 25.88 7.96
CA ASP A 32 -3.42 24.76 8.64
C ASP A 32 -4.75 25.17 9.26
N SER A 33 -5.77 24.37 9.03
CA SER A 33 -7.07 24.55 9.68
C SER A 33 -6.87 24.53 11.20
N PRO A 34 -7.54 25.42 11.97
CA PRO A 34 -7.44 25.41 13.43
C PRO A 34 -7.72 24.04 14.07
N VAL A 35 -8.47 23.20 13.39
CA VAL A 35 -8.70 21.79 13.79
C VAL A 35 -7.43 20.96 13.72
N ILE A 36 -6.62 21.13 12.68
CA ILE A 36 -5.34 20.42 12.52
C ILE A 36 -4.34 20.88 13.57
N ASN A 37 -4.22 22.19 13.81
CA ASN A 37 -3.32 22.73 14.82
C ASN A 37 -3.66 22.23 16.23
N ASN A 38 -4.95 22.15 16.57
CA ASN A 38 -5.38 21.58 17.83
C ASN A 38 -5.10 20.09 17.95
N LEU A 39 -5.25 19.34 16.84
CA LEU A 39 -4.98 17.90 16.80
C LEU A 39 -3.50 17.60 17.09
N PHE A 40 -2.59 18.42 16.56
CA PHE A 40 -1.14 18.27 16.72
C PHE A 40 -0.56 19.13 17.84
N ALA A 41 -1.38 19.75 18.70
CA ALA A 41 -0.92 20.53 19.85
C ALA A 41 -0.14 19.67 20.87
N GLN A 42 -0.49 18.39 20.98
CA GLN A 42 0.24 17.39 21.75
C GLN A 42 0.50 16.18 20.88
N THR A 43 1.77 15.85 20.70
CA THR A 43 2.20 14.73 19.86
C THR A 43 3.04 13.74 20.67
N LYS A 44 3.01 12.48 20.22
CA LYS A 44 3.89 11.40 20.71
C LYS A 44 4.63 10.79 19.54
N PRO A 45 5.90 10.37 19.72
CA PRO A 45 6.63 9.67 18.70
C PRO A 45 6.06 8.26 18.48
N GLN A 46 5.83 7.90 17.22
CA GLN A 46 5.35 6.60 16.81
C GLN A 46 6.32 6.00 15.81
N CYS A 47 6.76 4.76 16.04
CA CYS A 47 7.59 4.02 15.10
C CYS A 47 6.72 3.35 14.05
N ILE A 48 7.00 3.61 12.76
CA ILE A 48 6.40 2.91 11.63
C ILE A 48 7.54 2.29 10.82
N GLY A 49 7.76 1.00 11.03
CA GLY A 49 8.91 0.31 10.44
C GLY A 49 10.24 0.94 10.87
N ARG A 50 10.92 1.62 9.94
CA ARG A 50 12.23 2.27 10.17
C ARG A 50 12.12 3.78 10.41
N TYR A 51 10.93 4.33 10.43
CA TYR A 51 10.68 5.76 10.57
C TYR A 51 10.02 6.05 11.91
N VAL A 52 10.37 7.19 12.47
CA VAL A 52 9.69 7.77 13.64
C VAL A 52 8.93 8.98 13.12
N ILE A 53 7.64 9.00 13.38
CA ILE A 53 6.76 10.15 13.06
C ILE A 53 6.08 10.63 14.32
N ASP A 54 5.85 11.94 14.41
CA ASP A 54 5.04 12.50 15.47
C ASP A 54 3.57 12.40 15.11
N VAL A 55 2.82 11.72 15.96
CA VAL A 55 1.36 11.58 15.83
C VAL A 55 0.64 12.28 16.97
N PRO A 56 -0.60 12.76 16.78
CA PRO A 56 -1.40 13.31 17.88
C PRO A 56 -1.45 12.36 19.07
N GLU A 57 -1.40 12.88 20.29
CA GLU A 57 -1.43 12.03 21.48
C GLU A 57 -2.73 11.21 21.61
N SER A 58 -3.83 11.77 21.08
CA SER A 58 -5.12 11.07 20.95
C SER A 58 -5.13 9.92 19.97
N PHE A 59 -4.09 9.81 19.11
CA PHE A 59 -3.99 8.74 18.12
C PHE A 59 -3.67 7.41 18.80
N ASN A 60 -4.68 6.58 18.92
CA ASN A 60 -4.54 5.24 19.50
C ASN A 60 -4.25 4.24 18.39
N ASN A 61 -2.96 3.96 18.23
CA ASN A 61 -2.47 3.07 17.20
C ASN A 61 -2.27 1.65 17.75
N GLN A 62 -3.14 0.75 17.38
CA GLN A 62 -2.93 -0.69 17.60
C GLN A 62 -2.24 -1.31 16.38
N LEU A 63 -1.07 -0.77 16.01
CA LEU A 63 -0.25 -1.31 14.92
C LEU A 63 0.37 -2.65 15.33
N HIS A 64 -0.39 -3.70 15.22
CA HIS A 64 0.13 -5.05 15.13
C HIS A 64 0.22 -5.41 13.64
N ASP A 65 1.35 -5.10 13.00
CA ASP A 65 1.72 -5.51 11.64
C ASP A 65 0.73 -5.15 10.51
N MET A 66 -0.36 -4.44 10.80
CA MET A 66 -1.35 -4.04 9.80
C MET A 66 -1.89 -2.63 10.08
N ILE A 67 -2.14 -1.90 9.01
CA ILE A 67 -2.70 -0.54 9.03
C ILE A 67 -4.06 -0.59 8.35
N PHE A 68 -5.04 0.11 8.92
CA PHE A 68 -6.33 0.35 8.27
C PHE A 68 -6.40 1.81 7.85
N ILE A 69 -6.72 2.04 6.57
CA ILE A 69 -7.03 3.37 6.02
C ILE A 69 -8.39 3.22 5.35
N ASP A 70 -9.39 3.85 5.93
CA ASP A 70 -10.79 3.63 5.56
C ASP A 70 -11.12 2.13 5.54
N ASP A 71 -11.60 1.61 4.41
CA ASP A 71 -11.94 0.19 4.22
C ASP A 71 -10.76 -0.67 3.72
N PHE A 72 -9.54 -0.07 3.65
CA PHE A 72 -8.36 -0.79 3.21
C PHE A 72 -7.54 -1.31 4.39
N LYS A 73 -7.26 -2.60 4.37
CA LYS A 73 -6.28 -3.23 5.26
C LYS A 73 -4.95 -3.31 4.53
N ILE A 74 -3.89 -2.80 5.14
CA ILE A 74 -2.54 -2.77 4.57
C ILE A 74 -1.61 -3.57 5.48
N GLU A 75 -0.99 -4.60 4.93
CA GLU A 75 0.07 -5.37 5.58
C GLU A 75 1.39 -5.11 4.83
N SER A 76 2.48 -5.03 5.56
CA SER A 76 3.81 -4.85 4.95
C SER A 76 4.81 -5.84 5.51
N LYS A 77 5.70 -6.32 4.65
CA LYS A 77 6.76 -7.25 5.04
C LYS A 77 8.01 -7.05 4.19
N HIS A 78 9.17 -7.07 4.83
CA HIS A 78 10.43 -7.10 4.11
C HIS A 78 10.58 -8.47 3.41
N LEU A 79 10.71 -8.46 2.09
CA LEU A 79 10.91 -9.65 1.27
C LEU A 79 11.94 -9.38 0.17
N TYR A 80 12.69 -10.40 -0.21
CA TYR A 80 13.51 -10.37 -1.41
C TYR A 80 12.68 -10.58 -2.68
N PRO A 81 13.08 -10.01 -3.83
CA PRO A 81 12.30 -10.09 -5.07
C PRO A 81 11.88 -11.51 -5.49
N PRO A 82 12.74 -12.55 -5.42
CA PRO A 82 12.34 -13.91 -5.75
C PRO A 82 11.24 -14.46 -4.83
N ALA A 83 11.35 -14.18 -3.52
CA ALA A 83 10.36 -14.61 -2.54
C ALA A 83 9.01 -13.91 -2.75
N PHE A 84 9.02 -12.64 -3.14
CA PHE A 84 7.80 -11.91 -3.50
C PHE A 84 7.10 -12.56 -4.72
N LYS A 85 7.86 -12.84 -5.80
CA LYS A 85 7.32 -13.51 -6.99
C LYS A 85 6.71 -14.87 -6.66
N GLN A 86 7.41 -15.67 -5.89
CA GLN A 86 6.92 -16.97 -5.45
C GLN A 86 5.64 -16.85 -4.63
N ARG A 87 5.58 -15.88 -3.71
CA ARG A 87 4.39 -15.63 -2.90
C ARG A 87 3.18 -15.27 -3.77
N MET A 88 3.36 -14.41 -4.78
CA MET A 88 2.29 -14.06 -5.71
C MET A 88 1.79 -15.29 -6.49
N GLN A 89 2.70 -16.11 -7.02
CA GLN A 89 2.34 -17.32 -7.75
C GLN A 89 1.56 -18.30 -6.87
N LEU A 90 2.04 -18.55 -5.65
CA LEU A 90 1.36 -19.42 -4.69
C LEU A 90 -0.02 -18.86 -4.31
N ARG A 91 -0.15 -17.54 -4.17
CA ARG A 91 -1.43 -16.91 -3.85
C ARG A 91 -2.41 -17.07 -5.00
N GLU A 92 -1.98 -16.77 -6.23
CA GLU A 92 -2.81 -16.95 -7.42
C GLU A 92 -3.30 -18.38 -7.55
N GLN A 93 -2.39 -19.36 -7.41
CA GLN A 93 -2.76 -20.76 -7.45
C GLN A 93 -3.76 -21.13 -6.34
N ALA A 94 -3.52 -20.68 -5.12
CA ALA A 94 -4.42 -20.92 -3.99
C ALA A 94 -5.82 -20.35 -4.22
N LEU A 95 -5.93 -19.21 -4.92
CA LEU A 95 -7.22 -18.62 -5.29
C LEU A 95 -7.91 -19.38 -6.42
N ARG A 96 -7.17 -19.88 -7.41
CA ARG A 96 -7.70 -20.74 -8.48
C ARG A 96 -8.24 -22.06 -7.92
N ASP A 97 -7.54 -22.64 -6.95
CA ASP A 97 -7.90 -23.90 -6.29
C ASP A 97 -8.97 -23.73 -5.21
N ALA A 98 -9.35 -22.49 -4.90
CA ALA A 98 -10.29 -22.19 -3.79
C ALA A 98 -11.69 -22.79 -4.03
N THR A 99 -12.10 -23.05 -5.27
CA THR A 99 -13.37 -23.70 -5.59
C THR A 99 -13.53 -25.04 -4.87
N ASN A 100 -12.43 -25.75 -4.64
CA ASN A 100 -12.42 -27.09 -4.04
C ASN A 100 -12.31 -27.05 -2.49
N LYS A 101 -12.23 -25.85 -1.90
CA LYS A 101 -12.12 -25.74 -0.44
C LYS A 101 -13.47 -25.95 0.25
N PRO A 102 -13.49 -26.61 1.42
CA PRO A 102 -14.70 -26.75 2.21
C PRO A 102 -15.34 -25.39 2.54
N GLY A 103 -16.65 -25.30 2.39
CA GLY A 103 -17.41 -24.08 2.63
C GLY A 103 -17.61 -23.20 1.40
N ASN A 104 -16.82 -23.38 0.35
CA ASN A 104 -17.03 -22.70 -0.90
C ASN A 104 -18.07 -23.41 -1.77
N ARG A 105 -18.90 -22.63 -2.46
CA ARG A 105 -19.98 -23.17 -3.29
C ARG A 105 -19.56 -23.27 -4.73
N PRO A 106 -19.69 -24.43 -5.38
CA PRO A 106 -19.31 -24.60 -6.80
C PRO A 106 -20.01 -23.62 -7.74
N GLU A 107 -21.24 -23.21 -7.43
CA GLU A 107 -22.00 -22.25 -8.23
C GLU A 107 -21.37 -20.84 -8.27
N ASN A 108 -20.46 -20.54 -7.34
CA ASN A 108 -19.72 -19.28 -7.29
C ASN A 108 -18.38 -19.35 -8.04
N ALA A 109 -18.07 -20.45 -8.68
CA ALA A 109 -16.85 -20.61 -9.47
C ALA A 109 -16.88 -19.72 -10.75
N PRO A 110 -15.72 -19.27 -11.22
CA PRO A 110 -14.40 -19.38 -10.59
C PRO A 110 -14.26 -18.43 -9.39
N PHE A 111 -13.51 -18.84 -8.37
CA PHE A 111 -13.26 -17.98 -7.19
C PHE A 111 -12.35 -16.79 -7.52
N LEU A 112 -11.29 -17.02 -8.27
CA LEU A 112 -10.48 -15.94 -8.83
C LEU A 112 -11.19 -15.42 -10.09
N LYS A 113 -11.67 -14.20 -10.04
CA LYS A 113 -12.41 -13.57 -11.16
C LYS A 113 -11.47 -12.92 -12.15
N GLU A 114 -10.50 -12.15 -11.65
CA GLU A 114 -9.58 -11.41 -12.48
C GLU A 114 -8.20 -11.30 -11.83
N VAL A 115 -7.17 -11.24 -12.67
CA VAL A 115 -5.80 -10.92 -12.28
C VAL A 115 -5.35 -9.72 -13.10
N ILE A 116 -5.11 -8.59 -12.43
CA ILE A 116 -4.62 -7.36 -13.05
C ILE A 116 -3.15 -7.22 -12.70
N LEU A 117 -2.27 -7.37 -13.69
CA LEU A 117 -0.84 -7.19 -13.51
C LEU A 117 -0.49 -5.72 -13.43
N LEU A 118 0.31 -5.34 -12.43
CA LEU A 118 0.85 -3.99 -12.32
C LEU A 118 2.03 -3.82 -13.26
N SER A 119 2.24 -2.58 -13.73
CA SER A 119 3.34 -2.24 -14.63
C SER A 119 4.69 -2.62 -14.02
N ASP A 120 5.66 -2.94 -14.88
CA ASP A 120 7.05 -3.24 -14.53
C ASP A 120 7.23 -4.45 -13.59
N GLY A 121 6.25 -5.35 -13.53
CA GLY A 121 6.31 -6.52 -12.65
C GLY A 121 6.30 -6.17 -11.17
N LYS A 122 5.80 -5.00 -10.81
CA LYS A 122 5.75 -4.50 -9.42
C LYS A 122 4.67 -5.18 -8.59
N GLY A 123 3.84 -6.01 -9.18
CA GLY A 123 2.82 -6.74 -8.46
C GLY A 123 1.61 -7.14 -9.30
N ALA A 124 0.54 -7.51 -8.59
CA ALA A 124 -0.75 -7.86 -9.18
C ALA A 124 -1.89 -7.52 -8.23
N ILE A 125 -3.07 -7.32 -8.80
CA ILE A 125 -4.32 -7.22 -8.06
C ILE A 125 -5.14 -8.47 -8.40
N PHE A 126 -5.62 -9.15 -7.38
CA PHE A 126 -6.52 -10.28 -7.48
C PHE A 126 -7.94 -9.83 -7.11
N ASP A 127 -8.89 -9.96 -8.04
CA ASP A 127 -10.32 -9.88 -7.75
C ASP A 127 -10.82 -11.30 -7.51
N HIS A 128 -11.29 -11.58 -6.33
CA HIS A 128 -11.74 -12.92 -5.96
C HIS A 128 -12.93 -12.89 -5.02
N ASN A 129 -13.63 -14.01 -4.94
CA ASN A 129 -14.73 -14.16 -4.00
C ASN A 129 -14.23 -14.18 -2.55
N GLU A 130 -15.06 -13.69 -1.66
CA GLU A 130 -14.90 -13.94 -0.23
C GLU A 130 -15.24 -15.40 0.07
N SER A 131 -14.39 -16.08 0.86
CA SER A 131 -14.54 -17.50 1.17
C SER A 131 -15.82 -17.75 1.96
N GLY A 132 -16.62 -18.71 1.50
CA GLY A 132 -17.89 -19.07 2.12
C GLY A 132 -19.05 -18.11 1.84
N ALA A 133 -18.81 -16.98 1.22
CA ALA A 133 -19.83 -15.98 0.91
C ALA A 133 -20.46 -16.18 -0.49
N PRO A 134 -21.65 -15.62 -0.74
CA PRO A 134 -22.23 -15.53 -2.07
C PRO A 134 -21.35 -14.72 -3.03
N ASP A 135 -21.47 -14.98 -4.33
CA ASP A 135 -20.67 -14.40 -5.41
C ASP A 135 -20.64 -12.87 -5.48
N ILE A 136 -21.64 -12.21 -4.90
CA ILE A 136 -21.70 -10.74 -4.80
C ILE A 136 -20.62 -10.16 -3.86
N TYR A 137 -20.13 -10.95 -2.91
CA TYR A 137 -19.11 -10.53 -1.96
C TYR A 137 -17.75 -10.87 -2.51
N ARG A 138 -16.99 -9.85 -2.82
CA ARG A 138 -15.66 -9.95 -3.40
C ARG A 138 -14.64 -9.23 -2.57
N GLN A 139 -13.41 -9.65 -2.70
CA GLN A 139 -12.25 -9.01 -2.13
C GLN A 139 -11.28 -8.63 -3.24
N LEU A 140 -10.84 -7.39 -3.23
CA LEU A 140 -9.68 -6.95 -4.01
C LEU A 140 -8.45 -7.07 -3.13
N GLU A 141 -7.49 -7.85 -3.59
CA GLU A 141 -6.22 -8.09 -2.90
C GLU A 141 -5.07 -7.66 -3.81
N ALA A 142 -4.45 -6.51 -3.50
CA ALA A 142 -3.30 -6.00 -4.24
C ALA A 142 -2.01 -6.42 -3.56
N HIS A 143 -1.13 -7.07 -4.30
CA HIS A 143 0.25 -7.33 -3.92
C HIS A 143 1.15 -6.34 -4.64
N VAL A 144 1.85 -5.49 -3.90
CA VAL A 144 2.71 -4.44 -4.44
C VAL A 144 4.11 -4.59 -3.87
N TYR A 145 5.13 -4.39 -4.71
CA TYR A 145 6.52 -4.47 -4.29
C TYR A 145 7.24 -3.16 -4.55
N SER A 146 7.84 -2.60 -3.49
CA SER A 146 8.64 -1.38 -3.57
C SER A 146 9.75 -1.37 -2.53
N GLY A 147 10.98 -1.05 -2.93
CA GLY A 147 12.10 -0.85 -2.02
C GLY A 147 12.39 -2.02 -1.08
N MET A 148 12.28 -3.27 -1.55
CA MET A 148 12.42 -4.50 -0.75
C MET A 148 11.30 -4.73 0.28
N ILE A 149 10.20 -4.00 0.17
CA ILE A 149 9.01 -4.19 0.99
C ILE A 149 7.88 -4.70 0.09
N ALA A 150 7.27 -5.80 0.51
CA ALA A 150 6.04 -6.31 -0.08
C ALA A 150 4.87 -5.78 0.73
N PHE A 151 3.90 -5.19 0.04
CA PHE A 151 2.63 -4.76 0.60
C PHE A 151 1.53 -5.69 0.14
N VAL A 152 0.62 -6.02 1.03
CA VAL A 152 -0.65 -6.67 0.71
C VAL A 152 -1.75 -5.72 1.16
N ILE A 153 -2.54 -5.24 0.20
CA ILE A 153 -3.61 -4.28 0.43
C ILE A 153 -4.90 -4.98 0.08
N THR A 154 -5.81 -5.10 1.04
CA THR A 154 -7.09 -5.77 0.85
C THR A 154 -8.25 -4.84 1.15
N THR A 155 -9.32 -4.97 0.37
CA THR A 155 -10.59 -4.30 0.63
C THR A 155 -11.73 -5.18 0.15
N ASP A 156 -12.84 -5.16 0.87
CA ASP A 156 -14.04 -5.90 0.52
C ASP A 156 -14.94 -5.03 -0.37
N ILE A 157 -15.42 -5.62 -1.44
CA ILE A 157 -16.30 -4.96 -2.38
C ILE A 157 -17.57 -5.79 -2.59
N ARG A 158 -18.59 -5.15 -3.17
CA ARG A 158 -19.81 -5.83 -3.60
C ARG A 158 -20.01 -5.66 -5.09
N ASP A 159 -20.07 -6.79 -5.79
CA ASP A 159 -20.34 -6.80 -7.22
C ASP A 159 -21.84 -6.72 -7.48
N PHE A 160 -22.29 -5.59 -8.04
CA PHE A 160 -23.65 -5.36 -8.46
C PHE A 160 -23.80 -5.37 -10.00
N SER A 161 -22.83 -5.92 -10.73
CA SER A 161 -22.89 -5.98 -12.19
C SER A 161 -24.00 -6.90 -12.69
N ASP A 162 -24.32 -7.96 -11.96
CA ASP A 162 -25.45 -8.84 -12.27
C ASP A 162 -26.78 -8.13 -11.97
N LYS A 163 -27.75 -8.31 -12.88
CA LYS A 163 -29.11 -7.78 -12.76
C LYS A 163 -29.79 -8.20 -11.46
N LYS A 164 -29.66 -9.48 -11.08
CA LYS A 164 -30.22 -10.03 -9.85
C LYS A 164 -29.67 -9.36 -8.60
N HIS A 165 -28.39 -9.03 -8.59
CA HIS A 165 -27.75 -8.35 -7.47
C HIS A 165 -28.16 -6.88 -7.39
N ARG A 166 -28.37 -6.21 -8.53
CA ARG A 166 -28.89 -4.83 -8.57
C ARG A 166 -30.32 -4.71 -8.06
N GLU A 167 -31.18 -5.67 -8.39
CA GLU A 167 -32.57 -5.71 -7.89
C GLU A 167 -32.59 -5.85 -6.36
N LYS A 168 -31.74 -6.73 -5.81
CA LYS A 168 -31.65 -6.89 -4.35
C LYS A 168 -31.12 -5.64 -3.65
N LYS A 169 -30.18 -4.91 -4.24
CA LYS A 169 -29.70 -3.62 -3.73
C LYS A 169 -30.84 -2.61 -3.64
N ASN A 170 -31.65 -2.52 -4.69
CA ASN A 170 -32.77 -1.58 -4.75
C ASN A 170 -33.85 -1.90 -3.70
N GLN A 171 -34.12 -3.18 -3.45
CA GLN A 171 -35.03 -3.61 -2.38
C GLN A 171 -34.53 -3.21 -0.99
N ILE A 172 -33.24 -3.41 -0.70
CA ILE A 172 -32.65 -3.05 0.59
C ILE A 172 -32.66 -1.53 0.80
N SER A 173 -32.40 -0.76 -0.26
CA SER A 173 -32.40 0.71 -0.19
C SER A 173 -33.81 1.26 0.06
N SER A 174 -34.85 0.66 -0.52
CA SER A 174 -36.22 1.07 -0.33
C SER A 174 -36.76 0.74 1.06
N GLN A 175 -36.20 -0.26 1.75
CA GLN A 175 -36.59 -0.62 3.12
C GLN A 175 -35.92 0.25 4.21
N ARG A 176 -34.88 1.03 3.88
CA ARG A 176 -34.20 1.94 4.82
C ARG A 176 -34.77 3.35 4.88
N VAL A 177 -35.85 3.64 4.19
CA VAL A 177 -36.47 4.98 4.10
C VAL A 177 -37.68 5.12 5.05
N TYR A 178 -37.74 4.33 6.12
CA TYR A 178 -38.76 4.49 7.19
C TYR A 178 -38.11 4.54 8.56
#